data_8c815897be76dffa59033f9c1259aa4f
#
_entry.id   8c815897be76dffa59033f9c1259aa4f
#
_cell.length_a   1.000
_cell.length_b   1.000
_cell.length_c   1.000
_cell.angle_alpha   90.00
_cell.angle_beta   90.00
_cell.angle_gamma   90.00
#
_symmetry.space_group_name_H-M   'P 1'
#
loop_
_entity.id
_entity.type
_entity.pdbx_description
1 polymer ?
#
loop_
_entity_poly.entity_id
_entity_poly.type
_entity_poly.pdbx_seq_one_letter_code
_entity_poly.pdbx_strand_id
1 'polypeptide(L)'
;MSHTGARNGSSLSAPRRSRELAEATDGRVADVLVVGLGATGAGAALDAAARGLDVVAVDAHDLAFGTSRWSSKLIHGGLRYLASAQFDVAHESAVERGVLMTRTAPHLVAAQPFVLPLTPLVSRAQASLAWAGFRAGDMLRLAARTPRRVLPAPRRLSATEARHLAPSVRLAGLRGGLLSWDGKVTDDARLVTALARTAAAQGARVLTRVRVQELTGTGARIRDELTGEEGEIRARAVINAAGVWAGDLVEGIRIRPSRGTHLVLRSERLGALPAGLHIPIPGETNRFVLVLPQGDGRVYVGLTDEPVEGGIPDVPDVPETDIGFLLDVLGSVLDAPVAREEVVGAFAGLRPLLDTSGHDGRADAPARTSDISRRHAVLTSPDGITTIVGGKLTTYRRMAQDAVDAATAARGLPAAPSPTAALPLVGADAPTRLRSLSAPRRLIRRYGTEAEAVHTLATENPALADTVLPGHPVTRAELLWAVLHEGALDESDLLDRRTRIGLVPEDRAEVLAVAREILAEASAVRP
;
A
#
# COMPACT_ATOMS: atom_id res chain seq x y z
N MET A 1 26.57 10.10 21.97
CA MET A 1 26.86 9.03 20.99
C MET A 1 25.90 9.18 19.83
N SER A 2 26.44 9.38 18.67
CA SER A 2 25.85 10.06 17.52
C SER A 2 24.67 9.31 16.88
N HIS A 3 23.52 9.98 16.77
CA HIS A 3 22.36 9.59 15.96
C HIS A 3 22.62 9.47 14.44
N THR A 4 23.83 9.76 13.97
CA THR A 4 24.25 9.70 12.56
C THR A 4 24.46 8.28 12.05
N GLY A 5 24.93 7.34 12.86
CA GLY A 5 25.20 5.96 12.43
C GLY A 5 23.94 5.15 12.08
N ALA A 6 22.81 5.36 12.78
CA ALA A 6 21.57 4.65 12.50
C ALA A 6 20.88 5.13 11.21
N ARG A 7 21.10 6.37 10.77
CA ARG A 7 20.54 6.93 9.53
C ARG A 7 21.16 6.33 8.28
N ASN A 8 22.47 6.03 8.30
CA ASN A 8 23.17 5.45 7.14
C ASN A 8 22.71 4.01 6.83
N GLY A 9 22.32 3.22 7.85
CA GLY A 9 21.86 1.84 7.65
C GLY A 9 20.50 1.71 6.94
N SER A 10 19.61 2.71 7.05
CA SER A 10 18.28 2.67 6.43
C SER A 10 18.20 3.38 5.07
N SER A 11 19.21 4.13 4.67
CA SER A 11 19.20 4.87 3.40
C SER A 11 19.40 3.93 2.22
N LEU A 12 18.50 4.02 1.25
CA LEU A 12 18.65 3.41 -0.06
C LEU A 12 19.17 4.48 -1.02
N SER A 13 20.23 4.16 -1.74
CA SER A 13 20.84 5.08 -2.72
C SER A 13 21.46 4.29 -3.87
N ALA A 14 21.68 4.95 -5.02
CA ALA A 14 22.28 4.31 -6.18
C ALA A 14 23.70 3.72 -5.88
N PRO A 15 24.62 4.42 -5.16
CA PRO A 15 25.91 3.82 -4.82
C PRO A 15 25.78 2.60 -3.90
N ARG A 16 24.85 2.63 -2.94
CA ARG A 16 24.58 1.46 -2.08
C ARG A 16 24.08 0.29 -2.90
N ARG A 17 23.09 0.53 -3.81
CA ARG A 17 22.55 -0.49 -4.69
C ARG A 17 23.66 -1.16 -5.52
N SER A 18 24.52 -0.38 -6.16
CA SER A 18 25.60 -0.92 -7.01
C SER A 18 26.56 -1.80 -6.21
N ARG A 19 26.98 -1.35 -5.03
CA ARG A 19 27.84 -2.13 -4.13
C ARG A 19 27.15 -3.42 -3.68
N GLU A 20 25.91 -3.32 -3.22
CA GLU A 20 25.16 -4.47 -2.70
C GLU A 20 24.81 -5.48 -3.81
N LEU A 21 24.61 -5.04 -5.06
CA LEU A 21 24.43 -5.93 -6.21
C LEU A 21 25.72 -6.71 -6.51
N ALA A 22 26.87 -6.03 -6.53
CA ALA A 22 28.16 -6.69 -6.71
C ALA A 22 28.41 -7.73 -5.60
N GLU A 23 28.09 -7.39 -4.33
CA GLU A 23 28.20 -8.34 -3.21
C GLU A 23 27.23 -9.52 -3.32
N ALA A 24 26.04 -9.32 -3.89
CA ALA A 24 25.03 -10.37 -4.06
C ALA A 24 25.40 -11.35 -5.19
N THR A 25 26.20 -10.93 -6.16
CA THR A 25 26.62 -11.71 -7.32
C THR A 25 28.07 -12.23 -7.25
N ASP A 26 28.78 -12.01 -6.14
CA ASP A 26 30.18 -12.44 -5.93
C ASP A 26 30.36 -13.97 -5.67
N GLY A 27 29.26 -14.74 -5.77
CA GLY A 27 29.24 -16.17 -5.49
C GLY A 27 28.92 -16.54 -4.03
N ARG A 28 28.73 -15.56 -3.15
CA ARG A 28 28.28 -15.77 -1.77
C ARG A 28 26.85 -16.31 -1.75
N VAL A 29 26.56 -17.21 -0.79
CA VAL A 29 25.23 -17.81 -0.64
C VAL A 29 24.50 -17.07 0.48
N ALA A 30 23.43 -16.36 0.14
CA ALA A 30 22.52 -15.76 1.12
C ALA A 30 21.67 -16.82 1.83
N ASP A 31 21.14 -16.52 3.00
CA ASP A 31 20.15 -17.40 3.65
C ASP A 31 18.82 -17.37 2.91
N VAL A 32 18.35 -16.16 2.52
CA VAL A 32 17.06 -15.99 1.86
C VAL A 32 17.17 -15.02 0.68
N LEU A 33 16.68 -15.45 -0.49
CA LEU A 33 16.38 -14.58 -1.63
C LEU A 33 14.88 -14.30 -1.66
N VAL A 34 14.51 -13.02 -1.70
CA VAL A 34 13.12 -12.56 -1.88
C VAL A 34 12.95 -11.91 -3.25
N VAL A 35 12.02 -12.38 -4.05
CA VAL A 35 11.72 -11.84 -5.39
C VAL A 35 10.41 -11.07 -5.35
N GLY A 36 10.46 -9.78 -5.70
CA GLY A 36 9.36 -8.82 -5.65
C GLY A 36 9.42 -7.93 -4.41
N LEU A 37 9.42 -6.60 -4.61
CA LEU A 37 9.46 -5.58 -3.55
C LEU A 37 8.16 -4.77 -3.47
N GLY A 38 7.03 -5.48 -3.61
CA GLY A 38 5.72 -5.02 -3.13
C GLY A 38 5.61 -5.10 -1.61
N ALA A 39 4.43 -4.84 -1.04
CA ALA A 39 4.21 -4.85 0.41
C ALA A 39 4.57 -6.19 1.06
N THR A 40 4.24 -7.30 0.40
CA THR A 40 4.52 -8.65 0.91
C THR A 40 6.01 -8.97 0.87
N GLY A 41 6.67 -8.72 -0.27
CA GLY A 41 8.09 -9.05 -0.41
C GLY A 41 8.99 -8.13 0.41
N ALA A 42 8.75 -6.82 0.44
CA ALA A 42 9.47 -5.92 1.34
C ALA A 42 9.23 -6.29 2.82
N GLY A 43 8.00 -6.76 3.16
CA GLY A 43 7.68 -7.31 4.47
C GLY A 43 8.45 -8.61 4.77
N ALA A 44 8.58 -9.53 3.80
CA ALA A 44 9.31 -10.78 3.94
C ALA A 44 10.83 -10.53 4.10
N ALA A 45 11.38 -9.60 3.32
CA ALA A 45 12.77 -9.17 3.47
C ALA A 45 13.04 -8.59 4.86
N LEU A 46 12.10 -7.75 5.36
CA LEU A 46 12.18 -7.21 6.72
C LEU A 46 12.08 -8.32 7.77
N ASP A 47 11.12 -9.22 7.63
CA ASP A 47 10.90 -10.29 8.61
C ASP A 47 12.10 -11.22 8.70
N ALA A 48 12.64 -11.65 7.56
CA ALA A 48 13.82 -12.52 7.51
C ALA A 48 15.07 -11.84 8.08
N ALA A 49 15.36 -10.59 7.68
CA ALA A 49 16.51 -9.84 8.18
C ALA A 49 16.40 -9.55 9.69
N ALA A 50 15.19 -9.21 10.17
CA ALA A 50 14.95 -8.99 11.60
C ALA A 50 15.09 -10.26 12.47
N ARG A 51 15.06 -11.44 11.86
CA ARG A 51 15.37 -12.72 12.50
C ARG A 51 16.86 -13.08 12.47
N GLY A 52 17.72 -12.21 11.88
CA GLY A 52 19.17 -12.40 11.80
C GLY A 52 19.64 -13.19 10.58
N LEU A 53 18.78 -13.39 9.57
CA LEU A 53 19.13 -14.09 8.33
C LEU A 53 19.83 -13.12 7.36
N ASP A 54 20.77 -13.63 6.56
CA ASP A 54 21.37 -12.91 5.44
C ASP A 54 20.39 -12.88 4.25
N VAL A 55 19.92 -11.67 3.87
CA VAL A 55 18.83 -11.49 2.93
C VAL A 55 19.25 -10.68 1.72
N VAL A 56 18.92 -11.19 0.53
CA VAL A 56 18.91 -10.42 -0.73
C VAL A 56 17.46 -10.31 -1.18
N ALA A 57 17.00 -9.09 -1.48
CA ALA A 57 15.65 -8.85 -1.97
C ALA A 57 15.72 -8.04 -3.27
N VAL A 58 15.12 -8.56 -4.34
CA VAL A 58 15.22 -8.01 -5.70
C VAL A 58 13.86 -7.66 -6.27
N ASP A 59 13.80 -6.64 -7.12
CA ASP A 59 12.62 -6.31 -7.94
C ASP A 59 13.07 -5.86 -9.34
N ALA A 60 12.38 -6.30 -10.38
CA ALA A 60 12.64 -5.90 -11.75
C ALA A 60 12.45 -4.39 -11.99
N HIS A 61 11.64 -3.77 -11.15
CA HIS A 61 11.30 -2.34 -11.19
C HIS A 61 11.74 -1.63 -9.91
N ASP A 62 11.03 -0.58 -9.53
CA ASP A 62 11.20 0.11 -8.26
C ASP A 62 10.27 -0.48 -7.17
N LEU A 63 10.47 -0.05 -5.94
CA LEU A 63 9.62 -0.38 -4.78
C LEU A 63 8.15 -0.09 -5.07
N ALA A 64 7.26 -1.00 -4.68
CA ALA A 64 5.82 -0.87 -4.84
C ALA A 64 5.33 -0.70 -6.29
N PHE A 65 6.08 -1.14 -7.28
CA PHE A 65 5.74 -0.95 -8.70
C PHE A 65 4.39 -1.56 -9.08
N GLY A 66 4.10 -2.77 -8.66
CA GLY A 66 2.85 -3.48 -8.94
C GLY A 66 1.65 -3.02 -8.09
N THR A 67 0.84 -3.96 -7.65
CA THR A 67 -0.42 -3.76 -6.91
C THR A 67 -0.29 -2.85 -5.68
N SER A 68 0.87 -2.84 -5.04
CA SER A 68 1.09 -2.19 -3.75
C SER A 68 0.96 -0.66 -3.75
N ARG A 69 0.99 0.00 -4.92
CA ARG A 69 0.75 1.44 -5.07
C ARG A 69 -0.68 1.78 -5.53
N TRP A 70 -1.48 0.80 -5.87
CA TRP A 70 -2.80 0.97 -6.48
C TRP A 70 -3.95 0.63 -5.54
N SER A 71 -3.72 0.62 -4.22
CA SER A 71 -4.76 0.34 -3.23
C SER A 71 -5.67 1.56 -2.98
N SER A 72 -6.79 1.33 -2.28
CA SER A 72 -7.66 2.39 -1.73
C SER A 72 -7.00 3.16 -0.56
N LYS A 73 -5.74 2.93 -0.23
CA LYS A 73 -5.02 3.50 0.92
C LYS A 73 -5.67 3.14 2.28
N LEU A 74 -6.40 2.03 2.35
CA LEU A 74 -7.07 1.59 3.56
C LEU A 74 -6.34 0.43 4.23
N ILE A 75 -6.20 0.55 5.53
CA ILE A 75 -5.79 -0.51 6.46
C ILE A 75 -7.06 -0.92 7.24
N HIS A 76 -7.92 -1.69 6.58
CA HIS A 76 -9.27 -1.94 7.06
C HIS A 76 -9.38 -3.16 7.97
N GLY A 77 -10.28 -3.08 8.97
CA GLY A 77 -10.51 -4.14 9.97
C GLY A 77 -11.38 -5.31 9.51
N GLY A 78 -11.64 -5.45 8.22
CA GLY A 78 -12.27 -6.64 7.68
C GLY A 78 -13.78 -6.77 7.88
N LEU A 79 -14.53 -5.68 8.04
CA LEU A 79 -16.00 -5.70 8.25
C LEU A 79 -16.75 -6.55 7.20
N ARG A 80 -16.31 -6.52 5.94
CA ARG A 80 -16.92 -7.29 4.85
C ARG A 80 -16.88 -8.81 5.11
N TYR A 81 -15.83 -9.29 5.79
CA TYR A 81 -15.65 -10.71 6.09
C TYR A 81 -16.57 -11.22 7.20
N LEU A 82 -17.04 -10.33 8.09
CA LEU A 82 -18.07 -10.67 9.06
C LEU A 82 -19.38 -11.02 8.38
N ALA A 83 -19.75 -10.28 7.33
CA ALA A 83 -20.94 -10.55 6.54
C ALA A 83 -20.88 -11.92 5.82
N SER A 84 -19.67 -12.41 5.53
CA SER A 84 -19.41 -13.72 4.90
C SER A 84 -19.03 -14.81 5.91
N ALA A 85 -19.27 -14.60 7.21
CA ALA A 85 -18.91 -15.51 8.32
C ALA A 85 -17.42 -15.94 8.38
N GLN A 86 -16.51 -15.15 7.80
CA GLN A 86 -15.06 -15.37 7.84
C GLN A 86 -14.45 -14.63 9.05
N PHE A 87 -14.78 -15.08 10.25
CA PHE A 87 -14.41 -14.40 11.51
C PHE A 87 -12.90 -14.38 11.77
N ASP A 88 -12.18 -15.41 11.40
CA ASP A 88 -10.73 -15.54 11.49
C ASP A 88 -10.01 -14.46 10.65
N VAL A 89 -10.41 -14.29 9.38
CA VAL A 89 -9.88 -13.27 8.47
C VAL A 89 -10.19 -11.85 8.96
N ALA A 90 -11.39 -11.65 9.52
CA ALA A 90 -11.78 -10.38 10.11
C ALA A 90 -10.96 -10.07 11.37
N HIS A 91 -10.76 -11.04 12.25
CA HIS A 91 -9.95 -10.88 13.46
C HIS A 91 -8.48 -10.60 13.12
N GLU A 92 -7.86 -11.38 12.23
CA GLU A 92 -6.50 -11.13 11.75
C GLU A 92 -6.35 -9.71 11.20
N SER A 93 -7.28 -9.27 10.33
CA SER A 93 -7.25 -7.92 9.77
C SER A 93 -7.35 -6.85 10.86
N ALA A 94 -8.18 -7.05 11.90
CA ALA A 94 -8.31 -6.11 13.02
C ALA A 94 -7.04 -6.05 13.87
N VAL A 95 -6.37 -7.19 14.11
CA VAL A 95 -5.10 -7.27 14.83
C VAL A 95 -4.00 -6.55 14.06
N GLU A 96 -3.81 -6.85 12.77
CA GLU A 96 -2.77 -6.25 11.94
C GLU A 96 -2.99 -4.74 11.75
N ARG A 97 -4.23 -4.28 11.58
CA ARG A 97 -4.55 -2.85 11.62
C ARG A 97 -4.14 -2.22 12.95
N GLY A 98 -4.44 -2.87 14.06
CA GLY A 98 -4.06 -2.41 15.40
C GLY A 98 -2.55 -2.30 15.57
N VAL A 99 -1.78 -3.29 15.10
CA VAL A 99 -0.31 -3.30 15.10
C VAL A 99 0.23 -2.11 14.33
N LEU A 100 -0.23 -1.89 13.10
CA LEU A 100 0.18 -0.75 12.27
C LEU A 100 -0.11 0.60 12.91
N MET A 101 -1.31 0.79 13.45
CA MET A 101 -1.74 2.06 14.02
C MET A 101 -1.09 2.40 15.37
N THR A 102 -0.60 1.39 16.11
CA THR A 102 -0.13 1.61 17.49
C THR A 102 1.34 1.35 17.71
N ARG A 103 1.99 0.54 16.85
CA ARG A 103 3.35 0.06 17.09
C ARG A 103 4.27 0.31 15.90
N THR A 104 3.96 -0.30 14.75
CA THR A 104 4.92 -0.40 13.65
C THR A 104 4.93 0.82 12.74
N ALA A 105 3.77 1.49 12.51
CA ALA A 105 3.67 2.63 11.59
C ALA A 105 2.67 3.72 12.06
N PRO A 106 2.68 4.18 13.33
CA PRO A 106 1.69 5.12 13.84
C PRO A 106 1.72 6.50 13.18
N HIS A 107 2.81 6.86 12.50
CA HIS A 107 2.92 8.07 11.67
C HIS A 107 2.23 7.91 10.32
N LEU A 108 2.31 6.72 9.71
CA LEU A 108 1.73 6.45 8.38
C LEU A 108 0.25 6.06 8.42
N VAL A 109 -0.21 5.43 9.52
CA VAL A 109 -1.57 4.88 9.59
C VAL A 109 -2.36 5.58 10.68
N ALA A 110 -3.42 6.28 10.28
CA ALA A 110 -4.30 7.03 11.16
C ALA A 110 -5.77 6.61 11.01
N ALA A 111 -6.59 6.90 12.03
CA ALA A 111 -8.03 6.69 11.92
C ALA A 111 -8.65 7.67 10.93
N GLN A 112 -9.43 7.15 9.99
CA GLN A 112 -10.20 7.89 9.01
C GLN A 112 -11.69 7.74 9.34
N PRO A 113 -12.45 8.83 9.53
CA PRO A 113 -13.89 8.79 9.65
C PRO A 113 -14.55 8.47 8.30
N PHE A 114 -15.63 7.70 8.33
CA PHE A 114 -16.47 7.38 7.19
C PHE A 114 -17.94 7.60 7.54
N VAL A 115 -18.65 8.28 6.66
CA VAL A 115 -20.10 8.46 6.76
C VAL A 115 -20.79 7.56 5.73
N LEU A 116 -21.74 6.76 6.18
CA LEU A 116 -22.79 6.21 5.34
C LEU A 116 -23.99 7.14 5.42
N PRO A 117 -24.25 7.99 4.40
CA PRO A 117 -25.40 8.89 4.43
C PRO A 117 -26.68 8.11 4.25
N LEU A 118 -27.67 8.32 5.13
CA LEU A 118 -28.97 7.66 5.09
C LEU A 118 -29.92 8.39 4.12
N THR A 119 -29.57 8.38 2.85
CA THR A 119 -30.39 8.89 1.74
C THR A 119 -31.60 7.97 1.46
N PRO A 120 -32.53 8.34 0.58
CA PRO A 120 -33.60 7.45 0.16
C PRO A 120 -33.16 6.12 -0.43
N LEU A 121 -31.93 6.03 -0.99
CA LEU A 121 -31.35 4.79 -1.51
C LEU A 121 -31.03 3.76 -0.41
N VAL A 122 -30.93 4.18 0.84
CA VAL A 122 -30.64 3.29 1.98
C VAL A 122 -31.95 2.98 2.71
N SER A 123 -32.48 1.78 2.59
CA SER A 123 -33.66 1.35 3.34
C SER A 123 -33.38 1.33 4.86
N ARG A 124 -34.44 1.32 5.68
CA ARG A 124 -34.30 1.18 7.13
C ARG A 124 -33.64 -0.15 7.52
N ALA A 125 -33.93 -1.22 6.80
CA ALA A 125 -33.33 -2.54 7.01
C ALA A 125 -31.83 -2.52 6.71
N GLN A 126 -31.41 -1.93 5.58
CA GLN A 126 -30.01 -1.76 5.22
C GLN A 126 -29.27 -0.89 6.22
N ALA A 127 -29.87 0.21 6.70
CA ALA A 127 -29.29 1.05 7.75
C ALA A 127 -29.08 0.29 9.06
N SER A 128 -30.04 -0.54 9.45
CA SER A 128 -29.94 -1.38 10.66
C SER A 128 -28.85 -2.46 10.51
N LEU A 129 -28.77 -3.10 9.36
CA LEU A 129 -27.72 -4.08 9.06
C LEU A 129 -26.32 -3.43 9.07
N ALA A 130 -26.16 -2.29 8.41
CA ALA A 130 -24.89 -1.54 8.41
C ALA A 130 -24.50 -1.12 9.83
N TRP A 131 -25.46 -0.65 10.65
CA TRP A 131 -25.21 -0.32 12.04
C TRP A 131 -24.75 -1.54 12.84
N ALA A 132 -25.42 -2.68 12.72
CA ALA A 132 -25.01 -3.93 13.35
C ALA A 132 -23.58 -4.33 12.93
N GLY A 133 -23.25 -4.21 11.63
CA GLY A 133 -21.91 -4.45 11.10
C GLY A 133 -20.86 -3.52 11.72
N PHE A 134 -21.12 -2.21 11.83
CA PHE A 134 -20.20 -1.27 12.47
C PHE A 134 -19.99 -1.58 13.96
N ARG A 135 -21.04 -2.00 14.66
CA ARG A 135 -20.91 -2.43 16.08
C ARG A 135 -20.10 -3.72 16.19
N ALA A 136 -20.29 -4.69 15.31
CA ALA A 136 -19.49 -5.90 15.27
C ALA A 136 -18.02 -5.58 14.96
N GLY A 137 -17.73 -4.63 14.09
CA GLY A 137 -16.38 -4.11 13.85
C GLY A 137 -15.74 -3.46 15.08
N ASP A 138 -16.52 -2.76 15.92
CA ASP A 138 -16.03 -2.22 17.20
C ASP A 138 -15.71 -3.34 18.20
N MET A 139 -16.47 -4.43 18.20
CA MET A 139 -16.13 -5.62 19.00
C MET A 139 -14.81 -6.27 18.53
N LEU A 140 -14.59 -6.39 17.21
CA LEU A 140 -13.29 -6.84 16.68
C LEU A 140 -12.14 -5.91 17.10
N ARG A 141 -12.35 -4.59 17.08
CA ARG A 141 -11.37 -3.62 17.59
C ARG A 141 -11.00 -3.90 19.05
N LEU A 142 -12.00 -4.19 19.88
CA LEU A 142 -11.80 -4.56 21.30
C LEU A 142 -11.02 -5.87 21.41
N ALA A 143 -11.41 -6.90 20.66
CA ALA A 143 -10.71 -8.18 20.63
C ALA A 143 -9.24 -8.03 20.18
N ALA A 144 -8.99 -7.17 19.21
CA ALA A 144 -7.65 -6.80 18.73
C ALA A 144 -6.90 -5.83 19.67
N ARG A 145 -7.48 -5.46 20.83
CA ARG A 145 -6.91 -4.56 21.85
C ARG A 145 -6.49 -3.18 21.29
N THR A 146 -7.15 -2.70 20.22
CA THR A 146 -6.89 -1.35 19.69
C THR A 146 -7.62 -0.31 20.53
N PRO A 147 -6.94 0.66 21.16
CA PRO A 147 -7.57 1.64 22.05
C PRO A 147 -8.53 2.58 21.31
N ARG A 148 -9.62 3.01 21.96
CA ARG A 148 -10.57 3.99 21.40
C ARG A 148 -9.96 5.34 21.03
N ARG A 149 -8.90 5.75 21.72
CA ARG A 149 -8.17 6.97 21.36
C ARG A 149 -7.42 6.87 20.03
N VAL A 150 -7.15 5.65 19.55
CA VAL A 150 -6.50 5.36 18.26
C VAL A 150 -7.53 5.11 17.18
N LEU A 151 -8.57 4.33 17.48
CA LEU A 151 -9.67 4.05 16.57
C LEU A 151 -11.01 4.24 17.30
N PRO A 152 -11.73 5.36 17.07
CA PRO A 152 -12.97 5.68 17.76
C PRO A 152 -14.10 4.71 17.46
N ALA A 153 -15.11 4.69 18.36
CA ALA A 153 -16.30 3.88 18.19
C ALA A 153 -17.27 4.48 17.15
N PRO A 154 -18.08 3.66 16.48
CA PRO A 154 -19.09 4.14 15.56
C PRO A 154 -20.22 4.87 16.32
N ARG A 155 -20.85 5.84 15.66
CA ARG A 155 -22.02 6.56 16.17
C ARG A 155 -23.03 6.88 15.08
N ARG A 156 -24.29 7.14 15.47
CA ARG A 156 -25.32 7.68 14.59
C ARG A 156 -25.16 9.19 14.49
N LEU A 157 -25.49 9.74 13.33
CA LEU A 157 -25.48 11.16 13.04
C LEU A 157 -26.90 11.66 12.76
N SER A 158 -27.24 12.86 13.25
CA SER A 158 -28.36 13.64 12.75
C SER A 158 -28.15 14.04 11.29
N ALA A 159 -29.19 14.53 10.60
CA ALA A 159 -29.07 15.02 9.23
C ALA A 159 -28.10 16.22 9.14
N THR A 160 -28.13 17.11 10.13
CA THR A 160 -27.22 18.26 10.20
C THR A 160 -25.75 17.83 10.37
N GLU A 161 -25.47 16.88 11.27
CA GLU A 161 -24.11 16.35 11.43
C GLU A 161 -23.61 15.61 10.18
N ALA A 162 -24.50 14.80 9.56
CA ALA A 162 -24.17 14.10 8.34
C ALA A 162 -23.83 15.07 7.21
N ARG A 163 -24.60 16.15 7.07
CA ARG A 163 -24.33 17.22 6.10
C ARG A 163 -22.99 17.92 6.36
N HIS A 164 -22.67 18.21 7.62
CA HIS A 164 -21.41 18.86 7.95
C HIS A 164 -20.20 17.99 7.56
N LEU A 165 -20.31 16.66 7.71
CA LEU A 165 -19.25 15.71 7.35
C LEU A 165 -19.25 15.32 5.85
N ALA A 166 -20.36 15.55 5.16
CA ALA A 166 -20.59 15.20 3.76
C ALA A 166 -21.33 16.34 3.03
N PRO A 167 -20.68 17.51 2.84
CA PRO A 167 -21.35 18.73 2.37
C PRO A 167 -21.91 18.62 0.94
N SER A 168 -21.36 17.76 0.11
CA SER A 168 -21.82 17.51 -1.28
C SER A 168 -22.98 16.53 -1.40
N VAL A 169 -23.37 15.86 -0.30
CA VAL A 169 -24.48 14.90 -0.34
C VAL A 169 -25.82 15.61 -0.38
N ARG A 170 -26.73 15.11 -1.25
CA ARG A 170 -28.09 15.62 -1.43
C ARG A 170 -28.86 15.66 -0.11
N LEU A 171 -29.45 16.83 0.20
CA LEU A 171 -30.23 17.03 1.42
C LEU A 171 -31.64 16.44 1.34
N ALA A 172 -32.25 16.45 0.15
CA ALA A 172 -33.61 15.96 -0.03
C ALA A 172 -33.71 14.49 0.40
N GLY A 173 -34.51 14.22 1.46
CA GLY A 173 -34.69 12.89 2.02
C GLY A 173 -33.53 12.35 2.88
N LEU A 174 -32.53 13.16 3.19
CA LEU A 174 -31.43 12.76 4.09
C LEU A 174 -31.96 12.63 5.53
N ARG A 175 -31.94 11.40 6.06
CA ARG A 175 -32.45 11.06 7.41
C ARG A 175 -31.38 11.12 8.50
N GLY A 176 -30.11 11.41 8.15
CA GLY A 176 -28.94 11.35 9.01
C GLY A 176 -27.81 10.53 8.41
N GLY A 177 -26.95 9.99 9.24
CA GLY A 177 -25.85 9.16 8.80
C GLY A 177 -25.39 8.15 9.85
N LEU A 178 -24.58 7.18 9.42
CA LEU A 178 -23.82 6.30 10.31
C LEU A 178 -22.34 6.63 10.16
N LEU A 179 -21.72 7.02 11.25
CA LEU A 179 -20.27 7.27 11.31
C LEU A 179 -19.55 6.02 11.78
N SER A 180 -18.58 5.60 11.00
CA SER A 180 -17.64 4.53 11.36
C SER A 180 -16.20 5.02 11.20
N TRP A 181 -15.25 4.23 11.66
CA TRP A 181 -13.84 4.55 11.58
C TRP A 181 -13.06 3.33 11.10
N ASP A 182 -12.07 3.59 10.24
CA ASP A 182 -11.11 2.54 9.85
C ASP A 182 -9.71 3.13 9.71
N GLY A 183 -8.69 2.28 9.57
CA GLY A 183 -7.33 2.72 9.32
C GLY A 183 -7.16 3.22 7.89
N LYS A 184 -6.48 4.36 7.74
CA LYS A 184 -6.01 4.87 6.44
C LYS A 184 -4.51 5.05 6.49
N VAL A 185 -3.81 4.47 5.53
CA VAL A 185 -2.39 4.77 5.31
C VAL A 185 -2.26 6.07 4.51
N THR A 186 -1.30 6.91 4.88
CA THR A 186 -1.03 8.17 4.18
C THR A 186 -0.76 7.93 2.70
N ASP A 187 0.05 6.87 2.40
CA ASP A 187 0.38 6.44 1.05
C ASP A 187 0.85 4.97 1.12
N ASP A 188 0.32 4.11 0.28
CA ASP A 188 0.67 2.69 0.24
C ASP A 188 2.10 2.44 -0.28
N ALA A 189 2.54 3.15 -1.31
CA ALA A 189 3.91 3.06 -1.79
C ALA A 189 4.90 3.56 -0.72
N ARG A 190 4.54 4.59 0.06
CA ARG A 190 5.31 5.08 1.21
C ARG A 190 5.46 4.01 2.30
N LEU A 191 4.41 3.24 2.58
CA LEU A 191 4.49 2.11 3.50
C LEU A 191 5.52 1.07 3.01
N VAL A 192 5.51 0.73 1.72
CA VAL A 192 6.49 -0.20 1.12
C VAL A 192 7.92 0.36 1.20
N THR A 193 8.09 1.66 0.92
CA THR A 193 9.39 2.34 1.08
C THR A 193 9.89 2.25 2.53
N ALA A 194 9.01 2.47 3.51
CA ALA A 194 9.37 2.33 4.93
C ALA A 194 9.74 0.87 5.29
N LEU A 195 9.04 -0.12 4.73
CA LEU A 195 9.37 -1.55 4.91
C LEU A 195 10.76 -1.87 4.35
N ALA A 196 11.01 -1.52 3.10
CA ALA A 196 12.28 -1.77 2.41
C ALA A 196 13.46 -1.09 3.13
N ARG A 197 13.28 0.16 3.55
CA ARG A 197 14.29 0.90 4.32
C ARG A 197 14.52 0.31 5.71
N THR A 198 13.48 -0.22 6.35
CA THR A 198 13.63 -0.91 7.63
C THR A 198 14.33 -2.26 7.44
N ALA A 199 14.02 -3.01 6.37
CA ALA A 199 14.74 -4.22 6.02
C ALA A 199 16.23 -3.95 5.79
N ALA A 200 16.56 -2.88 5.06
CA ALA A 200 17.93 -2.44 4.84
C ALA A 200 18.66 -2.05 6.15
N ALA A 201 17.95 -1.42 7.09
CA ALA A 201 18.48 -1.12 8.43
C ALA A 201 18.73 -2.39 9.28
N GLN A 202 18.01 -3.48 9.00
CA GLN A 202 18.23 -4.81 9.60
C GLN A 202 19.29 -5.64 8.84
N GLY A 203 19.93 -5.10 7.81
CA GLY A 203 21.01 -5.75 7.06
C GLY A 203 20.58 -6.41 5.74
N ALA A 204 19.31 -6.32 5.31
CA ALA A 204 18.93 -6.81 4.00
C ALA A 204 19.54 -5.96 2.88
N ARG A 205 20.00 -6.62 1.82
CA ARG A 205 20.37 -6.00 0.55
C ARG A 205 19.10 -5.82 -0.28
N VAL A 206 18.71 -4.57 -0.51
CA VAL A 206 17.47 -4.20 -1.20
C VAL A 206 17.82 -3.65 -2.58
N LEU A 207 17.54 -4.43 -3.62
CA LEU A 207 18.02 -4.23 -4.99
C LEU A 207 16.84 -4.03 -5.95
N THR A 208 16.54 -2.79 -6.29
CA THR A 208 15.58 -2.42 -7.33
C THR A 208 16.23 -2.49 -8.72
N ARG A 209 15.43 -2.57 -9.80
CA ARG A 209 15.92 -2.71 -11.19
C ARG A 209 16.78 -3.96 -11.40
N VAL A 210 16.48 -5.04 -10.69
CA VAL A 210 17.11 -6.36 -10.87
C VAL A 210 16.03 -7.36 -11.24
N ARG A 211 16.01 -7.75 -12.49
CA ARG A 211 15.04 -8.69 -13.06
C ARG A 211 15.51 -10.12 -12.88
N VAL A 212 14.67 -10.94 -12.30
CA VAL A 212 14.84 -12.39 -12.30
C VAL A 212 14.45 -12.93 -13.69
N GLN A 213 15.38 -13.58 -14.35
CA GLN A 213 15.16 -14.27 -15.64
C GLN A 213 14.79 -15.73 -15.42
N GLU A 214 15.41 -16.38 -14.44
CA GLU A 214 15.15 -17.76 -14.06
C GLU A 214 15.23 -17.91 -12.56
N LEU A 215 14.25 -18.57 -11.95
CA LEU A 215 14.14 -18.80 -10.52
C LEU A 215 14.26 -20.28 -10.23
N THR A 216 15.09 -20.62 -9.25
CA THR A 216 15.27 -21.99 -8.76
C THR A 216 15.12 -22.05 -7.25
N GLY A 217 14.99 -23.24 -6.68
CA GLY A 217 14.91 -23.40 -5.23
C GLY A 217 16.20 -23.03 -4.47
N THR A 218 17.28 -22.69 -5.18
CA THR A 218 18.60 -22.36 -4.60
C THR A 218 19.16 -21.02 -5.08
N GLY A 219 18.36 -20.20 -5.78
CA GLY A 219 18.79 -18.90 -6.25
C GLY A 219 18.07 -18.43 -7.50
N ALA A 220 18.68 -17.47 -8.19
CA ALA A 220 18.14 -16.91 -9.41
C ALA A 220 19.24 -16.44 -10.37
N ARG A 221 19.00 -16.59 -11.66
CA ARG A 221 19.71 -15.85 -12.69
C ARG A 221 19.04 -14.49 -12.86
N ILE A 222 19.82 -13.44 -12.83
CA ILE A 222 19.31 -12.07 -12.82
C ILE A 222 19.93 -11.24 -13.94
N ARG A 223 19.22 -10.13 -14.27
CA ARG A 223 19.73 -9.06 -15.12
C ARG A 223 19.57 -7.73 -14.41
N ASP A 224 20.61 -6.94 -14.38
CA ASP A 224 20.54 -5.53 -13.97
C ASP A 224 19.88 -4.71 -15.09
N GLU A 225 18.70 -4.18 -14.86
CA GLU A 225 17.95 -3.38 -15.84
C GLU A 225 18.59 -2.00 -16.09
N LEU A 226 19.56 -1.57 -15.28
CA LEU A 226 20.28 -0.31 -15.48
C LEU A 226 21.49 -0.46 -16.40
N THR A 227 22.19 -1.58 -16.33
CA THR A 227 23.43 -1.81 -17.07
C THR A 227 23.26 -2.86 -18.18
N GLY A 228 22.26 -3.72 -18.06
CA GLY A 228 22.06 -4.89 -18.91
C GLY A 228 22.93 -6.08 -18.53
N GLU A 229 23.78 -5.97 -17.50
CA GLU A 229 24.63 -7.06 -17.03
C GLU A 229 23.82 -8.20 -16.41
N GLU A 230 24.26 -9.43 -16.68
CA GLU A 230 23.66 -10.64 -16.12
C GLU A 230 24.51 -11.19 -14.98
N GLY A 231 23.88 -11.86 -14.02
CA GLY A 231 24.56 -12.45 -12.88
C GLY A 231 23.74 -13.56 -12.24
N GLU A 232 24.27 -14.17 -11.21
CA GLU A 232 23.62 -15.20 -10.40
C GLU A 232 23.60 -14.79 -8.92
N ILE A 233 22.44 -14.92 -8.30
CA ILE A 233 22.27 -14.79 -6.84
C ILE A 233 21.97 -16.17 -6.29
N ARG A 234 22.79 -16.65 -5.35
CA ARG A 234 22.62 -17.94 -4.67
C ARG A 234 22.01 -17.73 -3.30
N ALA A 235 21.07 -18.63 -2.93
CA ALA A 235 20.42 -18.58 -1.63
C ALA A 235 20.04 -19.98 -1.15
N ARG A 236 19.97 -20.16 0.18
CA ARG A 236 19.54 -21.41 0.80
C ARG A 236 18.02 -21.59 0.73
N ALA A 237 17.26 -20.49 0.78
CA ALA A 237 15.81 -20.47 0.62
C ALA A 237 15.39 -19.35 -0.33
N VAL A 238 14.32 -19.57 -1.07
CA VAL A 238 13.80 -18.62 -2.08
C VAL A 238 12.32 -18.35 -1.83
N ILE A 239 11.96 -17.08 -1.77
CA ILE A 239 10.58 -16.60 -1.61
C ILE A 239 10.18 -15.84 -2.86
N ASN A 240 9.20 -16.36 -3.58
CA ASN A 240 8.53 -15.67 -4.68
C ASN A 240 7.37 -14.84 -4.13
N ALA A 241 7.55 -13.51 -4.10
CA ALA A 241 6.55 -12.52 -3.69
C ALA A 241 6.21 -11.54 -4.83
N ALA A 242 6.32 -12.00 -6.10
CA ALA A 242 6.11 -11.20 -7.30
C ALA A 242 4.62 -10.84 -7.58
N GLY A 243 3.71 -11.11 -6.62
CA GLY A 243 2.32 -10.66 -6.68
C GLY A 243 1.57 -11.22 -7.89
N VAL A 244 1.07 -10.35 -8.77
CA VAL A 244 0.31 -10.79 -9.96
C VAL A 244 1.18 -11.55 -10.97
N TRP A 245 2.49 -11.36 -10.97
CA TRP A 245 3.45 -12.04 -11.84
C TRP A 245 4.07 -13.30 -11.21
N ALA A 246 3.56 -13.76 -10.06
CA ALA A 246 4.14 -14.91 -9.37
C ALA A 246 4.08 -16.20 -10.19
N GLY A 247 3.08 -16.34 -11.05
CA GLY A 247 2.92 -17.47 -11.96
C GLY A 247 3.89 -17.49 -13.15
N ASP A 248 4.47 -16.34 -13.50
CA ASP A 248 5.45 -16.24 -14.58
C ASP A 248 6.83 -16.80 -14.15
N LEU A 249 7.07 -16.85 -12.83
CA LEU A 249 8.32 -17.30 -12.24
C LEU A 249 8.28 -18.75 -11.71
N VAL A 250 7.09 -19.26 -11.40
CA VAL A 250 6.94 -20.60 -10.81
C VAL A 250 5.78 -21.33 -11.48
N GLU A 251 6.10 -22.44 -12.13
CA GLU A 251 5.10 -23.29 -12.80
C GLU A 251 4.05 -23.82 -11.79
N GLY A 252 2.81 -23.92 -12.24
CA GLY A 252 1.69 -24.39 -11.41
C GLY A 252 1.01 -23.31 -10.57
N ILE A 253 1.58 -22.12 -10.45
CA ILE A 253 0.94 -20.97 -9.79
C ILE A 253 0.03 -20.26 -10.79
N ARG A 254 -1.29 -20.37 -10.59
CA ARG A 254 -2.28 -19.70 -11.45
C ARG A 254 -2.89 -18.52 -10.74
N ILE A 255 -2.70 -17.33 -11.30
CA ILE A 255 -3.29 -16.09 -10.80
C ILE A 255 -4.44 -15.68 -11.70
N ARG A 256 -5.59 -15.35 -11.08
CA ARG A 256 -6.74 -14.74 -11.75
C ARG A 256 -6.84 -13.27 -11.31
N PRO A 257 -6.27 -12.32 -12.08
CA PRO A 257 -6.27 -10.93 -11.66
C PRO A 257 -7.67 -10.34 -11.62
N SER A 258 -7.93 -9.50 -10.60
CA SER A 258 -9.14 -8.68 -10.52
C SER A 258 -8.78 -7.21 -10.47
N ARG A 259 -9.30 -6.43 -11.44
CA ARG A 259 -9.06 -4.99 -11.54
C ARG A 259 -9.95 -4.23 -10.56
N GLY A 260 -9.34 -3.29 -9.85
CA GLY A 260 -10.03 -2.31 -9.03
C GLY A 260 -9.65 -0.90 -9.43
N THR A 261 -10.58 -0.17 -10.04
CA THR A 261 -10.40 1.18 -10.58
C THR A 261 -10.78 2.24 -9.56
N HIS A 262 -10.01 3.32 -9.53
CA HIS A 262 -10.30 4.54 -8.76
C HIS A 262 -10.21 5.77 -9.66
N LEU A 263 -11.14 6.72 -9.46
CA LEU A 263 -11.08 8.06 -10.02
C LEU A 263 -10.34 8.99 -9.07
N VAL A 264 -9.68 10.00 -9.62
CA VAL A 264 -9.06 11.12 -8.90
C VAL A 264 -9.82 12.39 -9.22
N LEU A 265 -10.33 13.05 -8.18
CA LEU A 265 -11.01 14.34 -8.27
C LEU A 265 -10.23 15.37 -7.43
N ARG A 266 -10.38 16.66 -7.74
CA ARG A 266 -9.96 17.75 -6.84
C ARG A 266 -10.90 17.81 -5.64
N SER A 267 -10.37 18.08 -4.43
CA SER A 267 -11.15 18.02 -3.19
C SER A 267 -12.24 19.09 -3.13
N GLU A 268 -12.04 20.25 -3.78
CA GLU A 268 -12.98 21.36 -3.86
C GLU A 268 -14.29 20.93 -4.51
N ARG A 269 -14.21 19.98 -5.48
CA ARG A 269 -15.39 19.47 -6.19
C ARG A 269 -16.41 18.82 -5.26
N LEU A 270 -15.96 18.24 -4.16
CA LEU A 270 -16.80 17.59 -3.15
C LEU A 270 -16.88 18.40 -1.84
N GLY A 271 -16.49 19.69 -1.84
CA GLY A 271 -16.55 20.57 -0.67
C GLY A 271 -15.55 20.23 0.41
N ALA A 272 -14.33 19.80 0.05
CA ALA A 272 -13.23 19.49 0.96
C ALA A 272 -13.67 18.56 2.13
N LEU A 273 -14.16 17.37 1.79
CA LEU A 273 -14.75 16.39 2.71
C LEU A 273 -13.92 16.14 3.97
N PRO A 274 -14.46 16.38 5.18
CA PRO A 274 -13.79 16.02 6.44
C PRO A 274 -13.77 14.50 6.70
N ALA A 275 -14.69 13.76 6.09
CA ALA A 275 -14.84 12.31 6.23
C ALA A 275 -14.94 11.64 4.87
N GLY A 276 -14.51 10.39 4.78
CA GLY A 276 -14.82 9.55 3.63
C GLY A 276 -16.30 9.18 3.58
N LEU A 277 -16.77 8.73 2.41
CA LEU A 277 -18.15 8.29 2.25
C LEU A 277 -18.20 6.80 1.88
N HIS A 278 -19.20 6.11 2.41
CA HIS A 278 -19.68 4.83 1.90
C HIS A 278 -20.91 5.08 1.04
N ILE A 279 -20.80 4.93 -0.26
CA ILE A 279 -21.91 5.09 -1.19
C ILE A 279 -22.43 3.71 -1.59
N PRO A 280 -23.67 3.34 -1.24
CA PRO A 280 -24.25 2.06 -1.64
C PRO A 280 -24.36 1.98 -3.16
N ILE A 281 -23.96 0.84 -3.73
CA ILE A 281 -24.17 0.58 -5.15
C ILE A 281 -25.67 0.23 -5.35
N PRO A 282 -26.38 0.95 -6.22
CA PRO A 282 -27.80 0.68 -6.48
C PRO A 282 -28.03 -0.79 -6.87
N GLY A 283 -29.03 -1.43 -6.24
CA GLY A 283 -29.34 -2.85 -6.47
C GLY A 283 -28.46 -3.85 -5.72
N GLU A 284 -27.42 -3.41 -5.01
CA GLU A 284 -26.56 -4.29 -4.21
C GLU A 284 -26.74 -4.04 -2.70
N THR A 285 -26.68 -5.10 -1.89
CA THR A 285 -26.96 -5.00 -0.45
C THR A 285 -25.73 -4.72 0.41
N ASN A 286 -24.53 -5.19 0.00
CA ASN A 286 -23.32 -5.19 0.82
C ASN A 286 -22.08 -4.63 0.11
N ARG A 287 -22.25 -3.94 -1.04
CA ARG A 287 -21.15 -3.31 -1.76
C ARG A 287 -21.30 -1.81 -1.78
N PHE A 288 -20.17 -1.14 -1.67
CA PHE A 288 -20.08 0.32 -1.59
C PHE A 288 -18.95 0.82 -2.48
N VAL A 289 -19.19 1.94 -3.13
CA VAL A 289 -18.13 2.80 -3.64
C VAL A 289 -17.67 3.69 -2.48
N LEU A 290 -16.37 3.85 -2.35
CA LEU A 290 -15.75 4.67 -1.32
C LEU A 290 -15.34 6.01 -1.90
N VAL A 291 -15.59 7.08 -1.16
CA VAL A 291 -15.03 8.41 -1.44
C VAL A 291 -13.98 8.69 -0.37
N LEU A 292 -12.74 8.91 -0.78
CA LEU A 292 -11.56 8.85 0.09
C LEU A 292 -10.79 10.18 -0.02
N PRO A 293 -11.05 11.17 0.85
CA PRO A 293 -10.30 12.41 0.86
C PRO A 293 -8.82 12.14 1.15
N GLN A 294 -7.93 12.78 0.39
CA GLN A 294 -6.49 12.72 0.55
C GLN A 294 -5.96 14.01 1.20
N GLY A 295 -4.76 13.97 1.73
CA GLY A 295 -4.15 15.14 2.39
C GLY A 295 -3.44 16.11 1.45
N ASP A 296 -3.56 15.88 0.13
CA ASP A 296 -2.88 16.62 -0.94
C ASP A 296 -3.85 17.39 -1.86
N GLY A 297 -5.07 17.65 -1.41
CA GLY A 297 -6.09 18.34 -2.20
C GLY A 297 -6.83 17.45 -3.20
N ARG A 298 -6.72 16.13 -3.07
CA ARG A 298 -7.36 15.14 -3.94
C ARG A 298 -8.39 14.30 -3.19
N VAL A 299 -9.30 13.70 -3.94
CA VAL A 299 -10.26 12.70 -3.46
C VAL A 299 -10.22 11.52 -4.41
N TYR A 300 -10.08 10.31 -3.87
CA TYR A 300 -10.21 9.08 -4.67
C TYR A 300 -11.62 8.53 -4.54
N VAL A 301 -12.20 8.09 -5.66
CA VAL A 301 -13.52 7.46 -5.71
C VAL A 301 -13.34 6.06 -6.28
N GLY A 302 -13.71 5.03 -5.53
CA GLY A 302 -13.52 3.63 -5.96
C GLY A 302 -14.18 2.64 -5.00
N LEU A 303 -14.27 1.34 -5.34
CA LEU A 303 -13.55 0.77 -6.50
C LEU A 303 -14.45 -0.23 -7.23
N THR A 304 -14.03 -0.58 -8.45
CA THR A 304 -14.61 -1.69 -9.20
C THR A 304 -14.03 -3.05 -8.77
N ASP A 305 -14.57 -4.14 -9.26
CA ASP A 305 -14.09 -5.50 -9.00
C ASP A 305 -14.36 -6.36 -10.24
N GLU A 306 -13.52 -6.16 -11.28
CA GLU A 306 -13.70 -6.72 -12.61
C GLU A 306 -12.60 -7.74 -12.94
N PRO A 307 -12.91 -8.90 -13.53
CA PRO A 307 -11.91 -9.85 -13.98
C PRO A 307 -11.07 -9.23 -15.10
N VAL A 308 -9.81 -9.65 -15.17
CA VAL A 308 -8.91 -9.28 -16.27
C VAL A 308 -8.53 -10.55 -17.02
N GLU A 309 -8.75 -10.53 -18.33
CA GLU A 309 -8.38 -11.60 -19.23
C GLU A 309 -7.13 -11.22 -20.02
N GLY A 310 -6.33 -12.21 -20.41
CA GLY A 310 -5.10 -12.01 -21.18
C GLY A 310 -3.85 -11.81 -20.32
N GLY A 311 -2.80 -11.22 -20.90
CA GLY A 311 -1.53 -10.96 -20.24
C GLY A 311 -1.64 -9.90 -19.14
N ILE A 312 -0.77 -9.97 -18.14
CA ILE A 312 -0.74 -9.01 -17.02
C ILE A 312 0.14 -7.82 -17.42
N PRO A 313 -0.43 -6.61 -17.58
CA PRO A 313 0.35 -5.44 -17.94
C PRO A 313 1.11 -4.88 -16.74
N ASP A 314 2.22 -4.18 -16.97
CA ASP A 314 2.99 -3.46 -15.96
C ASP A 314 2.15 -2.36 -15.26
N VAL A 315 1.35 -1.64 -16.04
CA VAL A 315 0.39 -0.64 -15.55
C VAL A 315 -0.99 -0.98 -16.12
N PRO A 316 -1.97 -1.33 -15.27
CA PRO A 316 -3.30 -1.66 -15.75
C PRO A 316 -4.04 -0.45 -16.35
N ASP A 317 -4.69 -0.66 -17.48
CA ASP A 317 -5.58 0.33 -18.09
C ASP A 317 -6.83 0.58 -17.24
N VAL A 318 -7.39 1.77 -17.39
CA VAL A 318 -8.66 2.19 -16.80
C VAL A 318 -9.70 2.32 -17.91
N PRO A 319 -10.62 1.36 -18.08
CA PRO A 319 -11.68 1.44 -19.09
C PRO A 319 -12.68 2.56 -18.78
N GLU A 320 -13.21 3.20 -19.83
CA GLU A 320 -14.26 4.23 -19.69
C GLU A 320 -15.55 3.66 -19.04
N THR A 321 -15.83 2.37 -19.19
CA THR A 321 -16.93 1.69 -18.51
C THR A 321 -16.79 1.71 -16.99
N ASP A 322 -15.56 1.53 -16.47
CA ASP A 322 -15.30 1.63 -15.04
C ASP A 322 -15.48 3.07 -14.55
N ILE A 323 -15.04 4.06 -15.34
CA ILE A 323 -15.19 5.49 -15.03
C ILE A 323 -16.67 5.85 -14.98
N GLY A 324 -17.43 5.51 -16.01
CA GLY A 324 -18.89 5.76 -16.08
C GLY A 324 -19.63 5.15 -14.88
N PHE A 325 -19.36 3.88 -14.58
CA PHE A 325 -19.95 3.20 -13.42
C PHE A 325 -19.70 3.95 -12.10
N LEU A 326 -18.45 4.37 -11.86
CA LEU A 326 -18.10 5.07 -10.62
C LEU A 326 -18.75 6.46 -10.54
N LEU A 327 -18.84 7.18 -11.66
CA LEU A 327 -19.54 8.48 -11.75
C LEU A 327 -21.03 8.34 -11.51
N ASP A 328 -21.69 7.32 -12.07
CA ASP A 328 -23.10 7.04 -11.88
C ASP A 328 -23.43 6.74 -10.41
N VAL A 329 -22.63 5.88 -9.77
CA VAL A 329 -22.79 5.56 -8.34
C VAL A 329 -22.56 6.80 -7.49
N LEU A 330 -21.53 7.59 -7.77
CA LEU A 330 -21.25 8.83 -7.06
C LEU A 330 -22.39 9.84 -7.22
N GLY A 331 -22.88 10.05 -8.45
CA GLY A 331 -23.98 10.96 -8.78
C GLY A 331 -25.30 10.59 -8.13
N SER A 332 -25.52 9.31 -7.79
CA SER A 332 -26.74 8.85 -7.13
C SER A 332 -26.99 9.50 -5.77
N VAL A 333 -25.95 9.98 -5.08
CA VAL A 333 -26.05 10.57 -3.72
C VAL A 333 -25.69 12.06 -3.67
N LEU A 334 -25.04 12.62 -4.69
CA LEU A 334 -24.62 14.01 -4.69
C LEU A 334 -25.75 14.98 -5.08
N ASP A 335 -25.68 16.23 -4.61
CA ASP A 335 -26.55 17.32 -5.03
C ASP A 335 -26.36 17.63 -6.52
N ALA A 336 -25.10 17.70 -6.98
CA ALA A 336 -24.74 17.89 -8.37
C ALA A 336 -23.84 16.72 -8.83
N PRO A 337 -24.20 16.02 -9.92
CA PRO A 337 -23.37 14.95 -10.45
C PRO A 337 -21.99 15.49 -10.89
N VAL A 338 -20.97 14.65 -10.80
CA VAL A 338 -19.63 14.94 -11.29
C VAL A 338 -19.57 14.62 -12.78
N ALA A 339 -19.14 15.59 -13.59
CA ALA A 339 -18.95 15.40 -15.01
C ALA A 339 -17.65 14.61 -15.30
N ARG A 340 -17.57 14.00 -16.50
CA ARG A 340 -16.39 13.22 -16.90
C ARG A 340 -15.11 14.06 -16.94
N GLU A 341 -15.24 15.32 -17.34
CA GLU A 341 -14.16 16.30 -17.48
C GLU A 341 -13.60 16.75 -16.12
N GLU A 342 -14.34 16.55 -15.05
CA GLU A 342 -13.89 16.86 -13.67
C GLU A 342 -13.04 15.74 -13.07
N VAL A 343 -12.92 14.59 -13.76
CA VAL A 343 -12.01 13.50 -13.41
C VAL A 343 -10.61 13.86 -13.89
N VAL A 344 -9.77 14.33 -12.98
CA VAL A 344 -8.41 14.80 -13.28
C VAL A 344 -7.39 13.68 -13.43
N GLY A 345 -7.77 12.45 -13.06
CA GLY A 345 -6.94 11.26 -13.23
C GLY A 345 -7.71 10.01 -12.81
N ALA A 346 -7.18 8.87 -13.18
CA ALA A 346 -7.69 7.57 -12.76
C ALA A 346 -6.55 6.55 -12.66
N PHE A 347 -6.75 5.54 -11.83
CA PHE A 347 -5.79 4.45 -11.73
C PHE A 347 -6.49 3.12 -11.42
N ALA A 348 -5.88 2.03 -11.85
CA ALA A 348 -6.34 0.69 -11.53
C ALA A 348 -5.23 -0.15 -10.90
N GLY A 349 -5.62 -1.08 -10.04
CA GLY A 349 -4.73 -2.08 -9.46
C GLY A 349 -5.27 -3.48 -9.67
N LEU A 350 -4.38 -4.44 -9.91
CA LEU A 350 -4.71 -5.84 -10.06
C LEU A 350 -4.54 -6.59 -8.74
N ARG A 351 -5.59 -7.23 -8.26
CA ARG A 351 -5.53 -8.13 -7.09
C ARG A 351 -5.01 -9.49 -7.54
N PRO A 352 -3.96 -10.04 -6.89
CA PRO A 352 -3.42 -11.37 -7.22
C PRO A 352 -4.28 -12.47 -6.59
N LEU A 353 -5.46 -12.73 -7.14
CA LEU A 353 -6.32 -13.79 -6.63
C LEU A 353 -5.81 -15.15 -7.12
N LEU A 354 -5.60 -16.09 -6.18
CA LEU A 354 -5.18 -17.45 -6.52
C LEU A 354 -6.35 -18.20 -7.16
N ASP A 355 -6.12 -18.77 -8.34
CA ASP A 355 -7.06 -19.67 -8.98
C ASP A 355 -6.92 -21.08 -8.37
N THR A 356 -7.91 -21.48 -7.58
CA THR A 356 -7.98 -22.82 -6.98
C THR A 356 -8.81 -23.81 -7.81
N SER A 357 -9.34 -23.39 -8.97
CA SER A 357 -10.08 -24.25 -9.87
C SER A 357 -9.14 -25.34 -10.43
N GLY A 358 -9.26 -26.53 -9.92
CA GLY A 358 -8.44 -27.68 -10.32
C GLY A 358 -7.74 -28.42 -9.18
N HIS A 359 -7.65 -27.84 -7.98
CA HIS A 359 -7.08 -28.53 -6.81
C HIS A 359 -8.13 -29.31 -5.99
N ASP A 360 -9.41 -28.87 -6.00
CA ASP A 360 -10.47 -29.46 -5.17
C ASP A 360 -11.51 -30.29 -5.94
N GLY A 361 -11.29 -30.57 -7.24
CA GLY A 361 -12.22 -31.37 -8.06
C GLY A 361 -13.62 -30.75 -8.22
N ARG A 362 -13.83 -29.49 -7.82
CA ARG A 362 -15.07 -28.75 -8.04
C ARG A 362 -14.98 -27.99 -9.36
N ALA A 363 -15.80 -28.42 -10.32
CA ALA A 363 -15.83 -27.89 -11.70
C ALA A 363 -16.41 -26.46 -11.81
N ASP A 364 -16.95 -25.88 -10.75
CA ASP A 364 -17.56 -24.56 -10.79
C ASP A 364 -16.59 -23.50 -10.29
N ALA A 365 -15.87 -22.87 -11.24
CA ALA A 365 -15.17 -21.62 -10.94
C ALA A 365 -16.21 -20.58 -10.49
N PRO A 366 -15.98 -19.82 -9.40
CA PRO A 366 -16.91 -18.79 -8.96
C PRO A 366 -17.16 -17.80 -10.10
N ALA A 367 -18.42 -17.53 -10.38
CA ALA A 367 -18.85 -16.70 -11.52
C ALA A 367 -18.36 -15.24 -11.42
N ARG A 368 -17.96 -14.80 -10.22
CA ARG A 368 -17.45 -13.46 -9.96
C ARG A 368 -16.14 -13.50 -9.18
N THR A 369 -15.20 -12.63 -9.53
CA THR A 369 -13.92 -12.45 -8.81
C THR A 369 -14.13 -12.01 -7.35
N SER A 370 -15.25 -11.35 -7.05
CA SER A 370 -15.65 -10.97 -5.69
C SER A 370 -15.83 -12.15 -4.73
N ASP A 371 -16.06 -13.36 -5.26
CA ASP A 371 -16.37 -14.56 -4.49
C ASP A 371 -15.14 -15.45 -4.25
N ILE A 372 -14.04 -15.16 -4.93
CA ILE A 372 -12.75 -15.82 -4.71
C ILE A 372 -12.19 -15.43 -3.32
N SER A 373 -11.68 -16.42 -2.60
CA SER A 373 -11.09 -16.21 -1.28
C SER A 373 -9.99 -15.14 -1.32
N ARG A 374 -10.05 -14.20 -0.39
CA ARG A 374 -8.99 -13.18 -0.18
C ARG A 374 -8.04 -13.55 0.95
N ARG A 375 -8.01 -14.82 1.34
CA ARG A 375 -6.95 -15.35 2.18
C ARG A 375 -5.66 -15.40 1.37
N HIS A 376 -4.54 -15.16 2.02
CA HIS A 376 -3.26 -15.43 1.38
C HIS A 376 -3.01 -16.95 1.36
N ALA A 377 -2.22 -17.37 0.41
CA ALA A 377 -1.74 -18.73 0.29
C ALA A 377 -0.22 -18.74 0.25
N VAL A 378 0.37 -19.65 1.01
CA VAL A 378 1.79 -19.98 0.95
C VAL A 378 1.92 -21.36 0.32
N LEU A 379 2.56 -21.42 -0.84
CA LEU A 379 2.71 -22.64 -1.65
C LEU A 379 4.20 -22.94 -1.80
N THR A 380 4.59 -24.19 -1.69
CA THR A 380 5.96 -24.62 -1.92
C THR A 380 6.02 -25.52 -3.14
N SER A 381 6.81 -25.16 -4.13
CA SER A 381 7.05 -25.96 -5.34
C SER A 381 7.93 -27.18 -5.06
N PRO A 382 7.97 -28.19 -5.95
CA PRO A 382 8.79 -29.39 -5.76
C PRO A 382 10.28 -29.11 -5.59
N ASP A 383 10.80 -28.06 -6.22
CA ASP A 383 12.20 -27.59 -6.09
C ASP A 383 12.44 -26.72 -4.86
N GLY A 384 11.37 -26.42 -4.09
CA GLY A 384 11.42 -25.76 -2.79
C GLY A 384 11.35 -24.23 -2.83
N ILE A 385 10.83 -23.63 -3.91
CA ILE A 385 10.48 -22.21 -3.94
C ILE A 385 9.20 -22.01 -3.12
N THR A 386 9.24 -21.09 -2.18
CA THR A 386 8.05 -20.66 -1.42
C THR A 386 7.40 -19.49 -2.10
N THR A 387 6.18 -19.67 -2.62
CA THR A 387 5.40 -18.60 -3.26
C THR A 387 4.30 -18.11 -2.33
N ILE A 388 4.22 -16.78 -2.15
CA ILE A 388 3.18 -16.12 -1.37
C ILE A 388 2.30 -15.25 -2.27
N VAL A 389 1.00 -15.53 -2.31
CA VAL A 389 0.02 -14.83 -3.16
C VAL A 389 -1.28 -14.56 -2.42
N GLY A 390 -2.11 -13.67 -2.97
CA GLY A 390 -3.39 -13.29 -2.37
C GLY A 390 -3.25 -12.29 -1.24
N GLY A 391 -4.18 -12.33 -0.30
CA GLY A 391 -4.16 -11.47 0.89
C GLY A 391 -4.50 -10.00 0.63
N LYS A 392 -4.06 -9.13 1.51
CA LYS A 392 -4.39 -7.70 1.54
C LYS A 392 -3.22 -6.87 2.04
N LEU A 393 -3.21 -5.57 1.69
CA LEU A 393 -2.26 -4.61 2.25
C LEU A 393 -2.29 -4.60 3.80
N THR A 394 -3.45 -4.73 4.42
CA THR A 394 -3.59 -4.75 5.89
C THR A 394 -2.81 -5.88 6.55
N THR A 395 -2.77 -7.05 5.93
CA THR A 395 -2.19 -8.27 6.50
C THR A 395 -0.81 -8.62 5.93
N TYR A 396 -0.16 -7.68 5.21
CA TYR A 396 1.15 -7.93 4.59
C TYR A 396 2.18 -8.49 5.58
N ARG A 397 2.17 -8.00 6.84
CA ARG A 397 3.11 -8.45 7.88
C ARG A 397 2.90 -9.92 8.22
N ARG A 398 1.64 -10.35 8.38
CA ARG A 398 1.32 -11.75 8.65
C ARG A 398 1.68 -12.63 7.45
N MET A 399 1.36 -12.18 6.24
CA MET A 399 1.75 -12.85 4.99
C MET A 399 3.27 -13.04 4.90
N ALA A 400 4.02 -11.98 5.19
CA ALA A 400 5.48 -12.00 5.20
C ALA A 400 6.03 -13.00 6.23
N GLN A 401 5.51 -12.97 7.44
CA GLN A 401 5.88 -13.92 8.49
C GLN A 401 5.62 -15.38 8.06
N ASP A 402 4.42 -15.68 7.54
CA ASP A 402 4.05 -17.04 7.14
C ASP A 402 4.92 -17.53 5.96
N ALA A 403 5.28 -16.64 5.03
CA ALA A 403 6.19 -16.97 3.92
C ALA A 403 7.62 -17.29 4.43
N VAL A 404 8.14 -16.50 5.36
CA VAL A 404 9.48 -16.74 5.94
C VAL A 404 9.47 -18.00 6.80
N ASP A 405 8.42 -18.22 7.61
CA ASP A 405 8.26 -19.44 8.41
C ASP A 405 8.27 -20.69 7.50
N ALA A 406 7.51 -20.68 6.41
CA ALA A 406 7.44 -21.77 5.45
C ALA A 406 8.78 -22.01 4.73
N ALA A 407 9.42 -20.93 4.23
CA ALA A 407 10.67 -21.02 3.49
C ALA A 407 11.82 -21.55 4.37
N THR A 408 11.93 -21.08 5.61
CA THR A 408 12.97 -21.53 6.55
C THR A 408 12.73 -22.95 7.00
N ALA A 409 11.48 -23.34 7.28
CA ALA A 409 11.12 -24.71 7.64
C ALA A 409 11.40 -25.70 6.50
N ALA A 410 11.03 -25.36 5.26
CA ALA A 410 11.26 -26.21 4.09
C ALA A 410 12.75 -26.51 3.82
N ARG A 411 13.64 -25.63 4.26
CA ARG A 411 15.10 -25.73 4.08
C ARG A 411 15.87 -26.07 5.35
N GLY A 412 15.19 -26.28 6.47
CA GLY A 412 15.83 -26.54 7.77
C GLY A 412 16.73 -25.40 8.24
N LEU A 413 16.42 -24.14 7.85
CA LEU A 413 17.17 -22.98 8.29
C LEU A 413 16.77 -22.61 9.71
N PRO A 414 17.71 -22.49 10.65
CA PRO A 414 17.41 -21.96 11.96
C PRO A 414 17.05 -20.48 11.85
N ALA A 415 15.89 -20.09 12.32
CA ALA A 415 15.43 -18.72 12.36
C ALA A 415 14.77 -18.40 13.69
N ALA A 416 15.05 -17.21 14.24
CA ALA A 416 14.37 -16.72 15.42
C ALA A 416 12.87 -16.48 15.13
N PRO A 417 11.99 -16.46 16.15
CA PRO A 417 10.60 -16.03 15.98
C PRO A 417 10.52 -14.60 15.41
N SER A 418 9.49 -14.34 14.61
CA SER A 418 9.28 -13.00 14.00
C SER A 418 9.12 -11.90 15.05
N PRO A 419 9.94 -10.85 15.04
CA PRO A 419 9.78 -9.69 15.90
C PRO A 419 8.89 -8.59 15.28
N THR A 420 8.44 -8.76 14.03
CA THR A 420 7.87 -7.67 13.20
C THR A 420 6.54 -7.10 13.73
N ALA A 421 5.81 -7.80 14.60
CA ALA A 421 4.63 -7.26 15.26
C ALA A 421 4.94 -6.13 16.28
N ALA A 422 6.20 -6.02 16.70
CA ALA A 422 6.66 -5.01 17.64
C ALA A 422 7.76 -4.09 17.08
N LEU A 423 8.33 -4.42 15.91
CA LEU A 423 9.43 -3.69 15.30
C LEU A 423 8.93 -2.41 14.62
N PRO A 424 9.31 -1.21 15.10
CA PRO A 424 8.95 0.05 14.46
C PRO A 424 9.59 0.17 13.07
N LEU A 425 8.80 0.61 12.08
CA LEU A 425 9.33 0.98 10.77
C LEU A 425 10.10 2.30 10.83
N VAL A 426 10.98 2.54 9.87
CA VAL A 426 11.69 3.82 9.74
C VAL A 426 10.71 4.98 9.86
N GLY A 427 11.03 5.95 10.69
CA GLY A 427 10.17 7.08 11.02
C GLY A 427 9.15 6.83 12.13
N ALA A 428 8.89 5.60 12.53
CA ALA A 428 7.92 5.30 13.58
C ALA A 428 8.47 5.61 14.98
N ASP A 429 7.62 6.19 15.82
CA ASP A 429 7.89 6.41 17.24
C ASP A 429 6.55 6.57 17.99
N ALA A 430 6.62 6.66 19.32
CA ALA A 430 5.45 6.90 20.15
C ALA A 430 4.72 8.19 19.74
N PRO A 431 3.38 8.22 19.76
CA PRO A 431 2.60 9.40 19.37
C PRO A 431 2.96 10.68 20.12
N THR A 432 3.45 10.56 21.36
CA THR A 432 3.94 11.69 22.17
C THR A 432 5.19 12.29 21.56
N ARG A 433 6.16 11.48 21.16
CA ARG A 433 7.39 11.91 20.48
C ARG A 433 7.10 12.51 19.11
N LEU A 434 6.24 11.86 18.32
CA LEU A 434 5.86 12.37 16.99
C LEU A 434 5.18 13.76 17.08
N ARG A 435 4.40 14.03 18.12
CA ARG A 435 3.79 15.35 18.34
C ARG A 435 4.75 16.44 18.80
N SER A 436 5.90 16.07 19.40
CA SER A 436 6.91 17.02 19.87
C SER A 436 7.95 17.39 18.80
N LEU A 437 7.88 16.81 17.59
CA LEU A 437 8.81 17.11 16.50
C LEU A 437 8.58 18.54 15.96
N SER A 438 9.68 19.24 15.66
CA SER A 438 9.69 20.59 15.11
C SER A 438 9.65 20.57 13.57
N ALA A 439 8.61 19.96 13.01
CA ALA A 439 8.40 19.87 11.56
C ALA A 439 6.90 20.01 11.23
N PRO A 440 6.55 20.42 10.00
CA PRO A 440 5.16 20.47 9.56
C PRO A 440 4.45 19.13 9.75
N ARG A 441 3.21 19.16 10.25
CA ARG A 441 2.43 17.94 10.54
C ARG A 441 2.30 16.99 9.35
N ARG A 442 2.26 17.53 8.14
CA ARG A 442 2.23 16.75 6.89
C ARG A 442 3.50 15.91 6.74
N LEU A 443 4.67 16.52 6.98
CA LEU A 443 5.95 15.79 6.94
C LEU A 443 6.02 14.74 8.03
N ILE A 444 5.57 15.05 9.26
CA ILE A 444 5.54 14.08 10.36
C ILE A 444 4.68 12.86 9.99
N ARG A 445 3.51 13.07 9.37
CA ARG A 445 2.66 11.97 8.90
C ARG A 445 3.27 11.14 7.78
N ARG A 446 4.25 11.69 7.06
CA ARG A 446 4.86 11.04 5.90
C ARG A 446 6.21 10.41 6.24
N TYR A 447 7.01 11.07 7.06
CA TYR A 447 8.40 10.71 7.37
C TYR A 447 8.62 10.36 8.86
N GLY A 448 7.64 10.60 9.74
CA GLY A 448 7.77 10.33 11.17
C GLY A 448 8.92 11.11 11.81
N THR A 449 9.83 10.42 12.48
CA THR A 449 11.02 11.03 13.12
C THR A 449 12.04 11.60 12.14
N GLU A 450 11.96 11.24 10.85
CA GLU A 450 12.82 11.81 9.81
C GLU A 450 12.29 13.16 9.27
N ALA A 451 11.07 13.56 9.66
CA ALA A 451 10.43 14.80 9.20
C ALA A 451 11.28 16.04 9.49
N GLU A 452 12.00 16.07 10.62
CA GLU A 452 12.90 17.19 10.95
C GLU A 452 14.07 17.27 9.97
N ALA A 453 14.65 16.14 9.57
CA ALA A 453 15.73 16.11 8.60
C ALA A 453 15.28 16.55 7.20
N VAL A 454 14.09 16.11 6.75
CA VAL A 454 13.51 16.59 5.49
C VAL A 454 13.22 18.09 5.55
N HIS A 455 12.73 18.58 6.69
CA HIS A 455 12.46 20.01 6.90
C HIS A 455 13.75 20.84 6.94
N THR A 456 14.81 20.31 7.52
CA THR A 456 16.13 20.96 7.57
C THR A 456 16.68 21.21 6.15
N LEU A 457 16.53 20.27 5.22
CA LEU A 457 16.93 20.49 3.81
C LEU A 457 16.25 21.75 3.23
N ALA A 458 14.97 21.95 3.53
CA ALA A 458 14.22 23.14 3.06
C ALA A 458 14.61 24.43 3.79
N THR A 459 15.04 24.35 5.05
CA THR A 459 15.44 25.54 5.84
C THR A 459 16.88 25.97 5.56
N GLU A 460 17.77 25.05 5.26
CA GLU A 460 19.17 25.33 4.91
C GLU A 460 19.31 25.81 3.45
N ASN A 461 18.45 25.33 2.56
CA ASN A 461 18.40 25.77 1.17
C ASN A 461 16.98 26.26 0.81
N PRO A 462 16.72 27.58 0.77
CA PRO A 462 15.40 28.13 0.48
C PRO A 462 14.79 27.66 -0.85
N ALA A 463 15.59 27.37 -1.88
CA ALA A 463 15.11 26.84 -3.15
C ALA A 463 14.46 25.45 -3.01
N LEU A 464 14.84 24.68 -1.98
CA LEU A 464 14.23 23.39 -1.67
C LEU A 464 12.93 23.51 -0.86
N ALA A 465 12.63 24.70 -0.30
CA ALA A 465 11.37 24.97 0.39
C ALA A 465 10.19 25.16 -0.57
N ASP A 466 10.47 25.51 -1.81
CA ASP A 466 9.43 25.72 -2.82
C ASP A 466 8.63 24.45 -3.06
N THR A 467 7.31 24.63 -3.22
CA THR A 467 6.44 23.53 -3.66
C THR A 467 6.71 23.21 -5.12
N VAL A 468 6.66 21.92 -5.45
CA VAL A 468 6.94 21.44 -6.81
C VAL A 468 5.84 21.79 -7.82
N LEU A 469 4.64 22.13 -7.30
CA LEU A 469 3.46 22.49 -8.08
C LEU A 469 2.62 23.48 -7.25
N PRO A 470 2.10 24.58 -7.85
CA PRO A 470 1.20 25.50 -7.16
C PRO A 470 0.00 24.78 -6.53
N GLY A 471 -0.27 25.06 -5.25
CA GLY A 471 -1.37 24.43 -4.51
C GLY A 471 -1.13 22.98 -4.08
N HIS A 472 -0.04 22.33 -4.48
CA HIS A 472 0.32 21.00 -4.03
C HIS A 472 1.33 21.07 -2.87
N PRO A 473 1.15 20.27 -1.80
CA PRO A 473 1.94 20.46 -0.58
C PRO A 473 3.35 19.84 -0.61
N VAL A 474 3.74 19.14 -1.67
CA VAL A 474 5.07 18.51 -1.80
C VAL A 474 6.11 19.57 -2.17
N THR A 475 7.26 19.54 -1.47
CA THR A 475 8.38 20.44 -1.70
C THR A 475 9.52 19.76 -2.48
N ARG A 476 10.41 20.57 -3.07
CA ARG A 476 11.64 20.09 -3.74
C ARG A 476 12.54 19.31 -2.77
N ALA A 477 12.56 19.66 -1.47
CA ALA A 477 13.28 18.92 -0.43
C ALA A 477 12.82 17.46 -0.30
N GLU A 478 11.54 17.18 -0.51
CA GLU A 478 11.02 15.80 -0.47
C GLU A 478 11.47 14.97 -1.68
N LEU A 479 11.59 15.58 -2.87
CA LEU A 479 12.17 14.93 -4.04
C LEU A 479 13.66 14.61 -3.81
N LEU A 480 14.43 15.58 -3.31
CA LEU A 480 15.85 15.37 -2.99
C LEU A 480 16.02 14.27 -1.93
N TRP A 481 15.20 14.29 -0.86
CA TRP A 481 15.21 13.23 0.15
C TRP A 481 14.95 11.84 -0.45
N ALA A 482 14.02 11.75 -1.39
CA ALA A 482 13.69 10.49 -2.05
C ALA A 482 14.88 9.91 -2.85
N VAL A 483 15.67 10.77 -3.51
CA VAL A 483 16.88 10.34 -4.22
C VAL A 483 17.99 9.92 -3.25
N LEU A 484 18.21 10.68 -2.19
CA LEU A 484 19.31 10.46 -1.26
C LEU A 484 19.08 9.28 -0.30
N HIS A 485 17.81 9.04 0.08
CA HIS A 485 17.49 8.11 1.19
C HIS A 485 16.46 7.04 0.87
N GLU A 486 15.71 7.16 -0.23
CA GLU A 486 14.59 6.27 -0.53
C GLU A 486 14.75 5.49 -1.84
N GLY A 487 15.93 5.57 -2.44
CA GLY A 487 16.31 4.78 -3.60
C GLY A 487 15.60 5.17 -4.90
N ALA A 488 15.09 6.40 -5.01
CA ALA A 488 14.57 6.89 -6.28
C ALA A 488 15.71 7.09 -7.29
N LEU A 489 15.56 6.54 -8.49
CA LEU A 489 16.57 6.53 -9.55
C LEU A 489 16.15 7.34 -10.78
N ASP A 490 14.86 7.50 -11.00
CA ASP A 490 14.29 8.23 -12.14
C ASP A 490 13.07 9.07 -11.75
N GLU A 491 12.53 9.83 -12.72
CA GLU A 491 11.37 10.70 -12.54
C GLU A 491 10.11 9.92 -12.15
N SER A 492 9.95 8.70 -12.68
CA SER A 492 8.80 7.84 -12.37
C SER A 492 8.84 7.36 -10.93
N ASP A 493 10.02 7.07 -10.38
CA ASP A 493 10.19 6.75 -8.96
C ASP A 493 9.73 7.92 -8.09
N LEU A 494 10.14 9.14 -8.43
CA LEU A 494 9.80 10.37 -7.71
C LEU A 494 8.30 10.68 -7.80
N LEU A 495 7.76 10.73 -9.01
CA LEU A 495 6.43 11.28 -9.27
C LEU A 495 5.32 10.25 -9.04
N ASP A 496 5.57 8.97 -9.37
CA ASP A 496 4.53 7.94 -9.34
C ASP A 496 4.54 7.13 -8.04
N ARG A 497 5.67 7.06 -7.30
CA ARG A 497 5.81 6.21 -6.11
C ARG A 497 6.25 6.94 -4.85
N ARG A 498 7.10 7.98 -4.95
CA ARG A 498 7.50 8.73 -3.75
C ARG A 498 6.56 9.88 -3.41
N THR A 499 5.90 10.51 -4.40
CA THR A 499 5.00 11.67 -4.17
C THR A 499 3.56 11.44 -4.61
N ARG A 500 3.30 10.52 -5.52
CA ARG A 500 1.99 10.23 -6.13
C ARG A 500 1.43 11.39 -6.99
N ILE A 501 2.25 12.37 -7.34
CA ILE A 501 1.88 13.47 -8.24
C ILE A 501 1.42 12.91 -9.58
N GLY A 502 2.08 11.86 -10.07
CA GLY A 502 1.79 11.20 -11.34
C GLY A 502 0.41 10.55 -11.48
N LEU A 503 -0.41 10.52 -10.41
CA LEU A 503 -1.82 10.10 -10.52
C LEU A 503 -2.68 11.08 -11.34
N VAL A 504 -2.20 12.32 -11.51
CA VAL A 504 -2.83 13.34 -12.35
C VAL A 504 -1.84 13.64 -13.48
N PRO A 505 -2.14 13.25 -14.73
CA PRO A 505 -1.20 13.39 -15.85
C PRO A 505 -0.73 14.83 -16.09
N GLU A 506 -1.60 15.80 -15.92
CA GLU A 506 -1.28 17.24 -16.05
C GLU A 506 -0.29 17.67 -14.98
N ASP A 507 -0.54 17.36 -13.70
CA ASP A 507 0.37 17.66 -12.59
C ASP A 507 1.74 17.01 -12.82
N ARG A 508 1.76 15.76 -13.34
CA ARG A 508 2.99 15.03 -13.66
C ARG A 508 3.81 15.73 -14.74
N ALA A 509 3.17 16.17 -15.79
CA ALA A 509 3.83 16.88 -16.90
C ALA A 509 4.45 18.20 -16.42
N GLU A 510 3.74 18.96 -15.59
CA GLU A 510 4.23 20.23 -15.03
C GLU A 510 5.46 20.05 -14.13
N VAL A 511 5.49 19.00 -13.31
CA VAL A 511 6.59 18.75 -12.36
C VAL A 511 7.78 18.00 -12.97
N LEU A 512 7.66 17.48 -14.18
CA LEU A 512 8.68 16.62 -14.79
C LEU A 512 10.07 17.29 -14.89
N ALA A 513 10.10 18.59 -15.25
CA ALA A 513 11.34 19.35 -15.34
C ALA A 513 12.03 19.49 -13.97
N VAL A 514 11.25 19.77 -12.92
CA VAL A 514 11.74 19.88 -11.53
C VAL A 514 12.28 18.53 -11.05
N ALA A 515 11.62 17.44 -11.37
CA ALA A 515 12.09 16.10 -11.00
C ALA A 515 13.46 15.78 -11.62
N ARG A 516 13.67 16.13 -12.91
CA ARG A 516 14.94 15.97 -13.62
C ARG A 516 16.06 16.81 -13.03
N GLU A 517 15.76 18.08 -12.72
CA GLU A 517 16.69 19.00 -12.06
C GLU A 517 17.19 18.41 -10.73
N ILE A 518 16.30 17.96 -9.86
CA ILE A 518 16.64 17.34 -8.56
C ILE A 518 17.48 16.06 -8.73
N LEU A 519 17.18 15.22 -9.72
CA LEU A 519 17.97 14.02 -10.00
C LEU A 519 19.41 14.39 -10.44
N ALA A 520 19.55 15.43 -11.27
CA ALA A 520 20.86 15.93 -11.70
C ALA A 520 21.64 16.55 -10.53
N GLU A 521 21.01 17.38 -9.71
CA GLU A 521 21.61 17.96 -8.50
C GLU A 521 22.09 16.88 -7.52
N ALA A 522 21.25 15.88 -7.23
CA ALA A 522 21.61 14.78 -6.36
C ALA A 522 22.79 13.96 -6.90
N SER A 523 22.93 13.86 -8.22
CA SER A 523 24.06 13.17 -8.86
C SER A 523 25.37 13.97 -8.76
N ALA A 524 25.31 15.30 -8.76
CA ALA A 524 26.48 16.18 -8.63
C ALA A 524 27.01 16.26 -7.19
N VAL A 525 26.15 16.06 -6.18
CA VAL A 525 26.52 16.09 -4.74
C VAL A 525 27.16 14.77 -4.28
N ARG A 526 27.17 13.73 -5.13
CA ARG A 526 27.77 12.42 -4.80
C ARG A 526 29.28 12.46 -4.97
N PRO A 527 30.07 12.22 -3.89
CA PRO A 527 31.49 12.01 -4.00
C PRO A 527 31.84 10.70 -4.68
#